data_32c46d644bbc32aa6ede7829dcdd7113
#
_entry.id   32c46d644bbc32aa6ede7829dcdd7113
#
_cell.length_a   1.000
_cell.length_b   1.000
_cell.length_c   1.000
_cell.angle_alpha   90.00
_cell.angle_beta   90.00
_cell.angle_gamma   90.00
#
_symmetry.space_group_name_H-M   'P 1'
#
loop_
_entity.id
_entity.type
_entity.pdbx_description
1 polymer ?
#
loop_
_entity_poly.entity_id
_entity_poly.type
_entity_poly.pdbx_seq_one_letter_code
_entity_poly.pdbx_strand_id
1 'polypeptide(L)'
;MEKEMVIVLDYGGQYNQLIARRVRECNVYCEVKPYNSPIEEIKKLSPKGIIITGGPNSVYAEDALLCDKELFTMGVPILGICYGSQLMAHMCGGKVATAPVSEYGHTEVSIDATDSELFAEVPASTSCWMSHTDYIAEAPAGFRVTAHTPVCPVAAMEDQSRKLYATQFHPEVVHTKDGQKMLFNFVRKICGCKGDWRMDSFVETSIEQLREKIGNGKVLCALSGGVDSSVAAVLLSKAVGKQLTCVFVDHGLLRKNEGDEVEAVFGPNGSYDLNFIRVNVQQRFYDKLAGVTDPERKRKIIGEEFIRVFEEEAKKIGAVDYLVQGTIYPDVVESGLDKSATIKSHHNVGGLPDCVDFKEIVEPLRMLFKDEVRRAGLELGIPDYLVFRQPFPGPGLGVRIVGEVTEEKVRIVQDADYIYREELAKAGCDKGLGQYFAALTNMRSVGVMGDFRTYDYAVALRAVNTTDFMTADCAEIPFEVLQKVMNRIINEVKGVNRVLYDLTSKPPGTIEFE
;
A
#
# COMPACT_ATOMS: atom_id res chain seq x y z
N MET A 1 -22.58 -3.09 -17.05
CA MET A 1 -23.35 -3.09 -15.79
C MET A 1 -22.76 -2.01 -14.90
N GLU A 2 -23.60 -1.17 -14.29
CA GLU A 2 -23.13 -0.25 -13.26
C GLU A 2 -22.59 -1.09 -12.08
N LYS A 3 -21.34 -0.85 -11.70
CA LYS A 3 -20.71 -1.55 -10.57
C LYS A 3 -21.37 -1.11 -9.27
N GLU A 4 -21.67 -2.06 -8.41
CA GLU A 4 -22.11 -1.74 -7.04
C GLU A 4 -20.98 -1.00 -6.32
N MET A 5 -21.28 0.14 -5.70
CA MET A 5 -20.27 1.02 -5.13
C MET A 5 -20.67 1.51 -3.74
N VAL A 6 -19.69 1.56 -2.84
CA VAL A 6 -19.76 2.26 -1.55
C VAL A 6 -18.83 3.48 -1.61
N ILE A 7 -19.30 4.64 -1.16
CA ILE A 7 -18.48 5.84 -1.04
C ILE A 7 -17.95 5.93 0.39
N VAL A 8 -16.67 6.23 0.53
CA VAL A 8 -16.01 6.54 1.80
C VAL A 8 -15.74 8.04 1.81
N LEU A 9 -16.41 8.79 2.69
CA LEU A 9 -16.19 10.23 2.85
C LEU A 9 -15.08 10.47 3.87
N ASP A 10 -13.99 11.07 3.40
CA ASP A 10 -12.76 11.30 4.16
C ASP A 10 -12.82 12.61 4.94
N TYR A 11 -12.82 12.49 6.25
CA TYR A 11 -12.79 13.60 7.22
C TYR A 11 -11.39 13.84 7.80
N GLY A 12 -10.32 13.33 7.16
CA GLY A 12 -8.94 13.50 7.60
C GLY A 12 -8.50 12.51 8.68
N GLY A 13 -9.24 11.43 8.88
CA GLY A 13 -8.87 10.35 9.79
C GLY A 13 -7.71 9.51 9.27
N GLN A 14 -6.96 8.89 10.19
CA GLN A 14 -5.79 8.05 9.84
C GLN A 14 -6.16 6.75 9.11
N TYR A 15 -7.42 6.29 9.20
CA TYR A 15 -7.84 4.95 8.75
C TYR A 15 -8.75 4.98 7.52
N ASN A 16 -8.85 6.10 6.78
CA ASN A 16 -9.71 6.23 5.60
C ASN A 16 -9.40 5.18 4.52
N GLN A 17 -8.12 4.97 4.20
CA GLN A 17 -7.68 3.95 3.24
C GLN A 17 -7.96 2.54 3.75
N LEU A 18 -7.82 2.31 5.06
CA LEU A 18 -8.12 1.01 5.66
C LEU A 18 -9.61 0.67 5.58
N ILE A 19 -10.50 1.66 5.83
CA ILE A 19 -11.95 1.50 5.63
C ILE A 19 -12.24 1.10 4.17
N ALA A 20 -11.68 1.84 3.21
CA ALA A 20 -11.85 1.53 1.80
C ALA A 20 -11.37 0.11 1.46
N ARG A 21 -10.21 -0.31 1.97
CA ARG A 21 -9.69 -1.66 1.80
C ARG A 21 -10.64 -2.72 2.38
N ARG A 22 -11.21 -2.49 3.57
CA ARG A 22 -12.18 -3.42 4.18
C ARG A 22 -13.45 -3.58 3.33
N VAL A 23 -13.93 -2.50 2.71
CA VAL A 23 -15.05 -2.57 1.74
C VAL A 23 -14.66 -3.46 0.53
N ARG A 24 -13.45 -3.28 0.00
CA ARG A 24 -12.93 -4.09 -1.12
C ARG A 24 -12.77 -5.58 -0.74
N GLU A 25 -12.41 -5.88 0.49
CA GLU A 25 -12.37 -7.25 1.03
C GLU A 25 -13.77 -7.91 1.04
N CYS A 26 -14.84 -7.11 1.05
CA CYS A 26 -16.21 -7.60 0.85
C CYS A 26 -16.56 -7.84 -0.63
N ASN A 27 -15.61 -7.76 -1.56
CA ASN A 27 -15.79 -7.81 -3.01
C ASN A 27 -16.73 -6.71 -3.54
N VAL A 28 -16.67 -5.52 -2.97
CA VAL A 28 -17.46 -4.35 -3.40
C VAL A 28 -16.53 -3.22 -3.75
N TYR A 29 -16.77 -2.60 -4.90
CA TYR A 29 -16.01 -1.43 -5.30
C TYR A 29 -16.27 -0.25 -4.36
N CYS A 30 -15.24 0.51 -4.04
CA CYS A 30 -15.41 1.75 -3.28
C CYS A 30 -14.49 2.86 -3.79
N GLU A 31 -14.93 4.09 -3.58
CA GLU A 31 -14.15 5.31 -3.81
C GLU A 31 -14.07 6.12 -2.53
N VAL A 32 -12.87 6.66 -2.25
CA VAL A 32 -12.67 7.66 -1.21
C VAL A 32 -12.91 9.04 -1.83
N LYS A 33 -13.78 9.83 -1.22
CA LYS A 33 -14.10 11.19 -1.64
C LYS A 33 -13.85 12.17 -0.48
N PRO A 34 -13.44 13.41 -0.75
CA PRO A 34 -13.36 14.44 0.28
C PRO A 34 -14.70 14.65 0.98
N TYR A 35 -14.68 14.99 2.28
CA TYR A 35 -15.88 15.24 3.09
C TYR A 35 -16.80 16.33 2.51
N ASN A 36 -16.23 17.30 1.81
CA ASN A 36 -16.92 18.43 1.19
C ASN A 36 -17.37 18.18 -0.26
N SER A 37 -17.37 16.92 -0.70
CA SER A 37 -17.87 16.56 -2.03
C SER A 37 -19.32 17.01 -2.20
N PRO A 38 -19.66 17.68 -3.32
CA PRO A 38 -21.03 18.13 -3.56
C PRO A 38 -22.02 16.97 -3.56
N ILE A 39 -23.16 17.15 -2.88
CA ILE A 39 -24.18 16.10 -2.73
C ILE A 39 -24.68 15.59 -4.09
N GLU A 40 -24.75 16.46 -5.09
CA GLU A 40 -25.18 16.12 -6.46
C GLU A 40 -24.16 15.20 -7.18
N GLU A 41 -22.87 15.32 -6.86
CA GLU A 41 -21.87 14.40 -7.38
C GLU A 41 -21.98 13.02 -6.73
N ILE A 42 -22.24 12.99 -5.42
CA ILE A 42 -22.50 11.74 -4.70
C ILE A 42 -23.73 11.04 -5.27
N LYS A 43 -24.83 11.77 -5.49
CA LYS A 43 -26.05 11.23 -6.09
C LYS A 43 -25.84 10.66 -7.50
N LYS A 44 -25.06 11.35 -8.35
CA LYS A 44 -24.73 10.87 -9.70
C LYS A 44 -24.03 9.52 -9.71
N LEU A 45 -23.24 9.23 -8.68
CA LEU A 45 -22.53 7.95 -8.53
C LEU A 45 -23.46 6.82 -8.09
N SER A 46 -24.69 7.12 -7.66
CA SER A 46 -25.70 6.14 -7.23
C SER A 46 -25.16 5.09 -6.24
N PRO A 47 -24.48 5.49 -5.13
CA PRO A 47 -23.84 4.56 -4.23
C PRO A 47 -24.87 3.68 -3.52
N LYS A 48 -24.49 2.43 -3.25
CA LYS A 48 -25.28 1.47 -2.45
C LYS A 48 -25.17 1.75 -0.95
N GLY A 49 -24.11 2.43 -0.53
CA GLY A 49 -23.85 2.82 0.84
C GLY A 49 -22.81 3.92 0.94
N ILE A 50 -22.78 4.60 2.07
CA ILE A 50 -21.81 5.64 2.39
C ILE A 50 -21.19 5.34 3.75
N ILE A 51 -19.87 5.47 3.87
CA ILE A 51 -19.17 5.39 5.15
C ILE A 51 -18.52 6.74 5.42
N ILE A 52 -18.79 7.32 6.59
CA ILE A 52 -18.18 8.56 7.06
C ILE A 52 -17.06 8.18 8.02
N THR A 53 -15.84 8.62 7.71
CA THR A 53 -14.63 8.22 8.44
C THR A 53 -14.49 8.92 9.79
N GLY A 54 -13.50 8.53 10.56
CA GLY A 54 -12.97 9.31 11.67
C GLY A 54 -12.36 10.63 11.20
N GLY A 55 -12.08 11.53 12.11
CA GLY A 55 -11.46 12.82 11.87
C GLY A 55 -10.80 13.38 13.12
N PRO A 56 -9.87 14.35 12.98
CA PRO A 56 -9.09 14.87 14.11
C PRO A 56 -9.83 15.91 14.97
N ASN A 57 -10.94 16.48 14.47
CA ASN A 57 -11.61 17.64 15.09
C ASN A 57 -12.83 17.24 15.93
N SER A 58 -13.30 18.18 16.75
CA SER A 58 -14.60 18.08 17.42
C SER A 58 -15.71 18.62 16.53
N VAL A 59 -16.88 17.97 16.51
CA VAL A 59 -18.03 18.38 15.67
C VAL A 59 -18.67 19.72 16.06
N TYR A 60 -18.34 20.24 17.25
CA TYR A 60 -18.81 21.53 17.76
C TYR A 60 -17.72 22.62 17.78
N ALA A 61 -16.54 22.34 17.23
CA ALA A 61 -15.48 23.34 17.04
C ALA A 61 -15.86 24.36 15.96
N GLU A 62 -15.28 25.56 16.00
CA GLU A 62 -15.54 26.60 14.98
C GLU A 62 -15.09 26.17 13.59
N ASP A 63 -14.05 25.34 13.50
CA ASP A 63 -13.47 24.77 12.29
C ASP A 63 -13.94 23.33 12.01
N ALA A 64 -15.08 22.91 12.60
CA ALA A 64 -15.61 21.57 12.44
C ALA A 64 -15.88 21.25 10.95
N LEU A 65 -15.46 20.06 10.56
CA LEU A 65 -15.73 19.56 9.20
C LEU A 65 -17.17 19.01 9.16
N LEU A 66 -18.11 19.85 8.73
CA LEU A 66 -19.53 19.49 8.64
C LEU A 66 -19.87 19.07 7.20
N CYS A 67 -20.94 18.29 7.05
CA CYS A 67 -21.52 17.91 5.77
C CYS A 67 -22.87 18.58 5.54
N ASP A 68 -23.38 18.45 4.32
CA ASP A 68 -24.77 18.82 4.04
C ASP A 68 -25.74 17.87 4.77
N LYS A 69 -26.75 18.43 5.44
CA LYS A 69 -27.80 17.64 6.13
C LYS A 69 -28.56 16.70 5.19
N GLU A 70 -28.65 17.05 3.92
CA GLU A 70 -29.29 16.23 2.91
C GLU A 70 -28.66 14.84 2.80
N LEU A 71 -27.36 14.69 3.14
CA LEU A 71 -26.67 13.41 3.17
C LEU A 71 -27.45 12.36 3.97
N PHE A 72 -27.97 12.72 5.15
CA PHE A 72 -28.68 11.80 6.06
C PHE A 72 -30.15 11.56 5.65
N THR A 73 -30.61 12.18 4.57
CA THR A 73 -31.99 12.05 4.04
C THR A 73 -32.05 11.48 2.63
N MET A 74 -30.90 11.12 2.04
CA MET A 74 -30.80 10.56 0.68
C MET A 74 -31.43 9.16 0.54
N GLY A 75 -31.77 8.48 1.64
CA GLY A 75 -32.29 7.11 1.60
C GLY A 75 -31.23 6.03 1.30
N VAL A 76 -29.97 6.40 1.22
CA VAL A 76 -28.82 5.51 1.10
C VAL A 76 -28.34 5.10 2.49
N PRO A 77 -28.02 3.82 2.76
CA PRO A 77 -27.44 3.39 4.02
C PRO A 77 -26.16 4.14 4.37
N ILE A 78 -26.03 4.64 5.60
CA ILE A 78 -24.84 5.37 6.06
C ILE A 78 -24.30 4.73 7.33
N LEU A 79 -22.98 4.51 7.37
CA LEU A 79 -22.24 4.14 8.58
C LEU A 79 -21.28 5.28 8.97
N GLY A 80 -21.47 5.87 10.14
CA GLY A 80 -20.53 6.81 10.75
C GLY A 80 -19.56 6.10 11.68
N ILE A 81 -18.25 6.34 11.53
CA ILE A 81 -17.19 5.76 12.36
C ILE A 81 -16.48 6.87 13.13
N CYS A 82 -16.37 6.74 14.45
CA CYS A 82 -15.68 7.68 15.36
C CYS A 82 -16.19 9.12 15.16
N TYR A 83 -15.42 10.03 14.56
CA TYR A 83 -15.89 11.37 14.20
C TYR A 83 -17.17 11.32 13.36
N GLY A 84 -17.26 10.41 12.40
CA GLY A 84 -18.46 10.22 11.57
C GLY A 84 -19.71 9.85 12.38
N SER A 85 -19.55 9.11 13.48
CA SER A 85 -20.65 8.80 14.41
C SER A 85 -21.11 10.04 15.18
N GLN A 86 -20.16 10.83 15.65
CA GLN A 86 -20.42 12.10 16.35
C GLN A 86 -21.05 13.13 15.42
N LEU A 87 -20.56 13.22 14.18
CA LEU A 87 -21.13 14.07 13.14
C LEU A 87 -22.59 13.70 12.87
N MET A 88 -22.88 12.41 12.69
CA MET A 88 -24.25 11.93 12.50
C MET A 88 -25.13 12.30 13.69
N ALA A 89 -24.67 12.09 14.92
CA ALA A 89 -25.39 12.47 16.12
C ALA A 89 -25.67 13.98 16.17
N HIS A 90 -24.65 14.80 15.96
CA HIS A 90 -24.76 16.26 15.98
C HIS A 90 -25.74 16.78 14.91
N MET A 91 -25.61 16.31 13.67
CA MET A 91 -26.44 16.76 12.54
C MET A 91 -27.90 16.29 12.65
N CYS A 92 -28.14 15.18 13.35
CA CYS A 92 -29.48 14.65 13.60
C CYS A 92 -30.12 15.15 14.94
N GLY A 93 -29.45 16.04 15.66
CA GLY A 93 -29.99 16.68 16.86
C GLY A 93 -29.70 15.96 18.19
N GLY A 94 -28.71 15.06 18.20
CA GLY A 94 -28.14 14.48 19.41
C GLY A 94 -27.11 15.41 20.07
N LYS A 95 -26.49 14.94 21.15
CA LYS A 95 -25.54 15.74 21.92
C LYS A 95 -24.19 15.06 21.96
N VAL A 96 -23.17 15.76 21.47
CA VAL A 96 -21.76 15.37 21.58
C VAL A 96 -21.07 16.23 22.62
N ALA A 97 -20.23 15.66 23.45
CA ALA A 97 -19.52 16.35 24.53
C ALA A 97 -18.14 15.70 24.74
N THR A 98 -17.26 16.44 25.40
CA THR A 98 -15.99 15.86 25.88
C THR A 98 -16.27 14.83 26.97
N ALA A 99 -15.72 13.65 26.82
CA ALA A 99 -15.88 12.56 27.77
C ALA A 99 -15.16 12.89 29.10
N PRO A 100 -15.73 12.50 30.23
CA PRO A 100 -15.07 12.64 31.55
C PRO A 100 -13.73 11.89 31.60
N VAL A 101 -13.65 10.78 30.87
CA VAL A 101 -12.45 9.95 30.69
C VAL A 101 -12.36 9.58 29.22
N SER A 102 -11.24 9.90 28.59
CA SER A 102 -10.97 9.51 27.19
C SER A 102 -10.72 8.01 27.08
N GLU A 103 -11.11 7.40 25.96
CA GLU A 103 -10.83 5.99 25.69
C GLU A 103 -9.85 5.87 24.53
N TYR A 104 -8.70 5.27 24.82
CA TYR A 104 -7.66 4.97 23.82
C TYR A 104 -7.18 3.53 23.99
N GLY A 105 -7.16 2.78 22.88
CA GLY A 105 -6.69 1.40 22.86
C GLY A 105 -7.81 0.36 22.95
N HIS A 106 -7.45 -0.82 23.44
CA HIS A 106 -8.40 -1.94 23.60
C HIS A 106 -9.44 -1.65 24.69
N THR A 107 -10.70 -1.73 24.31
CA THR A 107 -11.83 -1.56 25.21
C THR A 107 -12.85 -2.68 24.97
N GLU A 108 -13.44 -3.21 26.02
CA GLU A 108 -14.54 -4.15 25.93
C GLU A 108 -15.84 -3.39 25.67
N VAL A 109 -16.58 -3.76 24.62
CA VAL A 109 -17.86 -3.19 24.24
C VAL A 109 -18.97 -4.21 24.41
N SER A 110 -20.04 -3.80 25.08
CA SER A 110 -21.27 -4.59 25.25
C SER A 110 -22.24 -4.27 24.12
N ILE A 111 -22.73 -5.29 23.42
CA ILE A 111 -23.72 -5.18 22.37
C ILE A 111 -25.11 -5.38 22.99
N ASP A 112 -25.92 -4.30 23.06
CA ASP A 112 -27.23 -4.30 23.69
C ASP A 112 -28.33 -4.78 22.73
N ALA A 113 -28.16 -4.50 21.43
CA ALA A 113 -29.13 -4.85 20.39
C ALA A 113 -28.64 -6.05 19.57
N THR A 114 -28.87 -7.24 20.03
CA THR A 114 -28.48 -8.48 19.33
C THR A 114 -29.29 -8.75 18.04
N ASP A 115 -30.37 -8.00 17.83
CA ASP A 115 -31.20 -8.00 16.63
C ASP A 115 -30.78 -6.95 15.59
N SER A 116 -29.75 -6.15 15.88
CA SER A 116 -29.19 -5.21 14.92
C SER A 116 -28.53 -5.94 13.76
N GLU A 117 -28.86 -5.56 12.51
CA GLU A 117 -28.21 -6.10 11.33
C GLU A 117 -26.69 -5.84 11.31
N LEU A 118 -26.25 -4.69 11.85
CA LEU A 118 -24.83 -4.35 11.94
C LEU A 118 -24.06 -5.35 12.81
N PHE A 119 -24.66 -5.81 13.90
CA PHE A 119 -24.07 -6.75 14.86
C PHE A 119 -24.50 -8.20 14.65
N ALA A 120 -25.08 -8.52 13.49
CA ALA A 120 -25.45 -9.91 13.21
C ALA A 120 -24.24 -10.83 13.32
N GLU A 121 -24.37 -11.91 14.10
CA GLU A 121 -23.33 -12.91 14.40
C GLU A 121 -22.10 -12.34 15.17
N VAL A 122 -22.23 -11.16 15.76
CA VAL A 122 -21.25 -10.59 16.69
C VAL A 122 -21.62 -11.02 18.11
N PRO A 123 -20.67 -11.47 18.96
CA PRO A 123 -20.96 -11.81 20.35
C PRO A 123 -21.52 -10.62 21.13
N ALA A 124 -22.31 -10.89 22.18
CA ALA A 124 -22.88 -9.84 23.06
C ALA A 124 -21.82 -8.99 23.78
N SER A 125 -20.58 -9.46 23.87
CA SER A 125 -19.41 -8.70 24.31
C SER A 125 -18.24 -9.02 23.40
N THR A 126 -17.51 -7.98 22.97
CA THR A 126 -16.32 -8.12 22.11
C THR A 126 -15.31 -7.01 22.41
N SER A 127 -14.04 -7.24 22.05
CA SER A 127 -12.99 -6.21 22.16
C SER A 127 -13.00 -5.30 20.94
N CYS A 128 -12.95 -4.00 21.16
CA CYS A 128 -12.84 -3.00 20.12
C CYS A 128 -11.68 -2.03 20.37
N TRP A 129 -11.32 -1.28 19.34
CA TRP A 129 -10.32 -0.23 19.40
C TRP A 129 -11.00 1.12 19.50
N MET A 130 -10.78 1.79 20.64
CA MET A 130 -11.23 3.15 20.90
C MET A 130 -10.09 4.14 20.64
N SER A 131 -10.44 5.33 20.14
CA SER A 131 -9.50 6.44 19.94
C SER A 131 -10.27 7.75 19.93
N HIS A 132 -10.76 8.17 21.12
CA HIS A 132 -11.57 9.38 21.20
C HIS A 132 -11.48 10.09 22.56
N THR A 133 -11.63 11.41 22.50
CA THR A 133 -11.84 12.29 23.66
C THR A 133 -13.29 12.74 23.74
N ASP A 134 -13.92 13.02 22.60
CA ASP A 134 -15.34 13.35 22.52
C ASP A 134 -16.20 12.09 22.34
N TYR A 135 -17.41 12.11 22.86
CA TYR A 135 -18.36 10.99 22.78
C TYR A 135 -19.79 11.49 22.57
N ILE A 136 -20.66 10.62 22.13
CA ILE A 136 -22.09 10.89 22.01
C ILE A 136 -22.71 10.74 23.43
N ALA A 137 -23.04 11.87 24.04
CA ALA A 137 -23.65 11.89 25.37
C ALA A 137 -25.14 11.55 25.33
N GLU A 138 -25.84 11.96 24.24
CA GLU A 138 -27.28 11.70 24.05
C GLU A 138 -27.51 11.35 22.58
N ALA A 139 -28.08 10.18 22.31
CA ALA A 139 -28.45 9.77 20.95
C ALA A 139 -29.56 10.67 20.40
N PRO A 140 -29.60 10.96 19.09
CA PRO A 140 -30.69 11.75 18.51
C PRO A 140 -32.05 11.05 18.62
N ALA A 141 -33.11 11.83 18.55
CA ALA A 141 -34.47 11.28 18.54
C ALA A 141 -34.66 10.33 17.33
N GLY A 142 -35.21 9.16 17.61
CA GLY A 142 -35.44 8.11 16.64
C GLY A 142 -34.28 7.11 16.52
N PHE A 143 -33.11 7.39 17.10
CA PHE A 143 -32.02 6.42 17.18
C PHE A 143 -32.17 5.51 18.40
N ARG A 144 -31.81 4.24 18.22
CA ARG A 144 -31.64 3.25 19.27
C ARG A 144 -30.13 3.10 19.57
N VAL A 145 -29.77 3.15 20.84
CA VAL A 145 -28.43 2.76 21.27
C VAL A 145 -28.30 1.25 21.12
N THR A 146 -27.24 0.80 20.46
CA THR A 146 -27.03 -0.62 20.13
C THR A 146 -25.82 -1.23 20.80
N ALA A 147 -24.90 -0.40 21.32
CA ALA A 147 -23.77 -0.83 22.13
C ALA A 147 -23.27 0.28 23.05
N HIS A 148 -22.65 -0.13 24.19
CA HIS A 148 -22.05 0.78 25.15
C HIS A 148 -20.74 0.23 25.73
N THR A 149 -19.95 1.13 26.34
CA THR A 149 -18.86 0.77 27.26
C THR A 149 -19.13 1.36 28.63
N PRO A 150 -18.38 1.03 29.68
CA PRO A 150 -18.55 1.65 30.97
C PRO A 150 -18.42 3.18 30.98
N VAL A 151 -17.73 3.77 30.00
CA VAL A 151 -17.44 5.20 29.91
C VAL A 151 -18.18 5.87 28.74
N CYS A 152 -18.44 5.15 27.66
CA CYS A 152 -19.14 5.62 26.47
C CYS A 152 -20.57 5.02 26.42
N PRO A 153 -21.60 5.78 26.83
CA PRO A 153 -22.96 5.28 26.87
C PRO A 153 -23.56 5.01 25.49
N VAL A 154 -23.03 5.63 24.45
CA VAL A 154 -23.44 5.45 23.06
C VAL A 154 -22.20 5.05 22.24
N ALA A 155 -21.71 3.82 22.44
CA ALA A 155 -20.62 3.27 21.65
C ALA A 155 -21.06 2.85 20.24
N ALA A 156 -22.36 2.55 20.07
CA ALA A 156 -23.00 2.41 18.76
C ALA A 156 -24.48 2.78 18.84
N MET A 157 -25.02 3.24 17.72
CA MET A 157 -26.43 3.58 17.59
C MET A 157 -26.92 3.35 16.16
N GLU A 158 -28.24 3.19 15.99
CA GLU A 158 -28.85 3.02 14.68
C GLU A 158 -30.24 3.66 14.59
N ASP A 159 -30.61 4.11 13.39
CA ASP A 159 -31.98 4.36 12.97
C ASP A 159 -32.27 3.50 11.73
N GLN A 160 -32.87 2.35 11.95
CA GLN A 160 -33.15 1.38 10.87
C GLN A 160 -34.11 1.96 9.81
N SER A 161 -35.03 2.84 10.21
CA SER A 161 -36.01 3.45 9.32
C SER A 161 -35.35 4.34 8.26
N ARG A 162 -34.28 5.05 8.63
CA ARG A 162 -33.48 5.91 7.77
C ARG A 162 -32.22 5.20 7.26
N LYS A 163 -31.95 3.97 7.71
CA LYS A 163 -30.73 3.19 7.42
C LYS A 163 -29.45 3.90 7.86
N LEU A 164 -29.48 4.54 9.03
CA LEU A 164 -28.34 5.24 9.62
C LEU A 164 -27.75 4.38 10.75
N TYR A 165 -26.46 4.15 10.69
CA TYR A 165 -25.69 3.32 11.64
C TYR A 165 -24.46 4.09 12.09
N ALA A 166 -24.03 3.92 13.32
CA ALA A 166 -22.88 4.62 13.87
C ALA A 166 -22.14 3.78 14.90
N THR A 167 -20.80 3.85 14.85
CA THR A 167 -19.90 3.25 15.86
C THR A 167 -18.90 4.30 16.34
N GLN A 168 -18.72 4.45 17.64
CA GLN A 168 -17.68 5.31 18.22
C GLN A 168 -16.29 4.66 18.07
N PHE A 169 -16.21 3.34 18.12
CA PHE A 169 -15.00 2.57 17.91
C PHE A 169 -14.70 2.35 16.42
N HIS A 170 -13.50 1.87 16.14
CA HIS A 170 -12.98 1.65 14.80
C HIS A 170 -13.13 0.18 14.37
N PRO A 171 -14.17 -0.21 13.61
CA PRO A 171 -14.35 -1.59 13.15
C PRO A 171 -13.34 -1.98 12.06
N GLU A 172 -12.71 -1.02 11.40
CA GLU A 172 -11.76 -1.25 10.30
C GLU A 172 -10.40 -1.77 10.75
N VAL A 173 -9.99 -1.48 11.99
CA VAL A 173 -8.66 -1.87 12.48
C VAL A 173 -8.63 -3.32 12.98
N VAL A 174 -7.48 -3.97 12.85
CA VAL A 174 -7.30 -5.38 13.27
C VAL A 174 -7.52 -5.62 14.76
N HIS A 175 -7.38 -4.58 15.57
CA HIS A 175 -7.58 -4.62 17.02
C HIS A 175 -9.05 -4.69 17.44
N THR A 176 -9.99 -4.40 16.55
CA THR A 176 -11.42 -4.67 16.76
C THR A 176 -11.73 -6.08 16.26
N LYS A 177 -11.87 -7.01 17.22
CA LYS A 177 -11.92 -8.45 17.00
C LYS A 177 -12.96 -8.88 15.95
N ASP A 178 -14.17 -8.34 16.02
CA ASP A 178 -15.28 -8.66 15.12
C ASP A 178 -15.58 -7.55 14.10
N GLY A 179 -14.68 -6.58 13.96
CA GLY A 179 -14.86 -5.39 13.13
C GLY A 179 -15.08 -5.70 11.65
N GLN A 180 -14.34 -6.66 11.11
CA GLN A 180 -14.51 -7.11 9.72
C GLN A 180 -15.93 -7.68 9.49
N LYS A 181 -16.48 -8.40 10.45
CA LYS A 181 -17.86 -8.92 10.39
C LYS A 181 -18.89 -7.80 10.39
N MET A 182 -18.70 -6.76 11.23
CA MET A 182 -19.56 -5.58 11.26
C MET A 182 -19.55 -4.84 9.93
N LEU A 183 -18.38 -4.62 9.34
CA LEU A 183 -18.25 -3.98 8.01
C LEU A 183 -18.84 -4.87 6.89
N PHE A 184 -18.64 -6.17 6.95
CA PHE A 184 -19.30 -7.12 6.04
C PHE A 184 -20.83 -7.03 6.14
N ASN A 185 -21.37 -7.00 7.36
CA ASN A 185 -22.81 -6.85 7.58
C ASN A 185 -23.34 -5.54 7.01
N PHE A 186 -22.63 -4.42 7.24
CA PHE A 186 -23.00 -3.14 6.65
C PHE A 186 -23.01 -3.21 5.11
N VAL A 187 -21.91 -3.63 4.51
CA VAL A 187 -21.74 -3.63 3.04
C VAL A 187 -22.65 -4.65 2.35
N ARG A 188 -22.74 -5.87 2.89
CA ARG A 188 -23.43 -6.96 2.21
C ARG A 188 -24.90 -7.10 2.59
N LYS A 189 -25.23 -6.93 3.87
CA LYS A 189 -26.62 -7.10 4.34
C LYS A 189 -27.39 -5.77 4.27
N ILE A 190 -26.86 -4.72 4.89
CA ILE A 190 -27.57 -3.42 5.00
C ILE A 190 -27.57 -2.68 3.66
N CYS A 191 -26.42 -2.56 2.98
CA CYS A 191 -26.34 -1.95 1.65
C CYS A 191 -26.85 -2.88 0.52
N GLY A 192 -26.98 -4.17 0.79
CA GLY A 192 -27.46 -5.16 -0.17
C GLY A 192 -26.53 -5.42 -1.35
N CYS A 193 -25.23 -5.13 -1.20
CA CYS A 193 -24.25 -5.37 -2.26
C CYS A 193 -24.04 -6.88 -2.48
N LYS A 194 -24.03 -7.31 -3.75
CA LYS A 194 -23.85 -8.72 -4.13
C LYS A 194 -22.39 -9.16 -4.20
N GLY A 195 -21.45 -8.20 -4.29
CA GLY A 195 -20.01 -8.47 -4.38
C GLY A 195 -19.57 -8.82 -5.79
N ASP A 196 -19.74 -7.89 -6.69
CA ASP A 196 -19.38 -8.00 -8.11
C ASP A 196 -17.97 -7.51 -8.45
N TRP A 197 -17.26 -6.95 -7.46
CA TRP A 197 -15.87 -6.52 -7.60
C TRP A 197 -14.92 -7.72 -7.48
N ARG A 198 -14.60 -8.33 -8.64
CA ARG A 198 -13.77 -9.54 -8.74
C ARG A 198 -12.61 -9.28 -9.68
N MET A 199 -11.44 -9.85 -9.38
CA MET A 199 -10.22 -9.59 -10.15
C MET A 199 -10.23 -10.26 -11.52
N ASP A 200 -10.83 -11.42 -11.69
CA ASP A 200 -11.07 -12.05 -12.98
C ASP A 200 -11.83 -11.10 -13.93
N SER A 201 -12.97 -10.60 -13.50
CA SER A 201 -13.80 -9.66 -14.28
C SER A 201 -13.10 -8.30 -14.48
N PHE A 202 -12.31 -7.85 -13.50
CA PHE A 202 -11.50 -6.64 -13.65
C PHE A 202 -10.46 -6.80 -14.75
N VAL A 203 -9.72 -7.92 -14.77
CA VAL A 203 -8.69 -8.20 -15.76
C VAL A 203 -9.28 -8.23 -17.17
N GLU A 204 -10.36 -8.97 -17.38
CA GLU A 204 -11.03 -9.06 -18.68
C GLU A 204 -11.51 -7.68 -19.17
N THR A 205 -12.24 -6.96 -18.33
CA THR A 205 -12.76 -5.63 -18.66
C THR A 205 -11.63 -4.63 -18.93
N SER A 206 -10.55 -4.68 -18.14
CA SER A 206 -9.41 -3.79 -18.33
C SER A 206 -8.68 -4.06 -19.64
N ILE A 207 -8.51 -5.32 -20.04
CA ILE A 207 -7.91 -5.68 -21.32
C ILE A 207 -8.73 -5.12 -22.49
N GLU A 208 -10.06 -5.24 -22.44
CA GLU A 208 -10.96 -4.71 -23.46
C GLU A 208 -10.88 -3.19 -23.56
N GLN A 209 -10.98 -2.50 -22.42
CA GLN A 209 -10.89 -1.04 -22.34
C GLN A 209 -9.54 -0.51 -22.84
N LEU A 210 -8.43 -1.16 -22.44
CA LEU A 210 -7.10 -0.80 -22.89
C LEU A 210 -6.94 -0.99 -24.40
N ARG A 211 -7.49 -2.07 -24.96
CA ARG A 211 -7.47 -2.35 -26.40
C ARG A 211 -8.24 -1.28 -27.18
N GLU A 212 -9.43 -0.91 -26.72
CA GLU A 212 -10.24 0.13 -27.32
C GLU A 212 -9.56 1.50 -27.24
N LYS A 213 -9.03 1.87 -26.07
CA LYS A 213 -8.36 3.14 -25.82
C LYS A 213 -7.10 3.33 -26.66
N ILE A 214 -6.26 2.31 -26.73
CA ILE A 214 -4.95 2.36 -27.40
C ILE A 214 -5.09 2.20 -28.90
N GLY A 215 -6.02 1.38 -29.36
CA GLY A 215 -6.19 1.07 -30.79
C GLY A 215 -4.88 0.60 -31.43
N ASN A 216 -4.39 1.33 -32.43
CA ASN A 216 -3.13 1.05 -33.13
C ASN A 216 -1.93 1.84 -32.56
N GLY A 217 -2.07 2.51 -31.42
CA GLY A 217 -1.04 3.35 -30.83
C GLY A 217 0.14 2.53 -30.26
N LYS A 218 1.32 3.13 -30.22
CA LYS A 218 2.50 2.58 -29.58
C LYS A 218 2.54 2.93 -28.11
N VAL A 219 2.91 1.95 -27.29
CA VAL A 219 2.90 2.05 -25.83
C VAL A 219 4.31 1.82 -25.29
N LEU A 220 4.77 2.70 -24.41
CA LEU A 220 6.03 2.60 -23.70
C LEU A 220 5.79 2.36 -22.20
N CYS A 221 6.47 1.39 -21.63
CA CYS A 221 6.39 1.05 -20.20
C CYS A 221 7.79 1.02 -19.58
N ALA A 222 7.99 1.73 -18.50
CA ALA A 222 9.16 1.55 -17.64
C ALA A 222 8.92 0.34 -16.72
N LEU A 223 9.62 -0.75 -16.99
CA LEU A 223 9.51 -1.97 -16.19
C LEU A 223 10.58 -1.94 -15.10
N SER A 224 10.17 -1.75 -13.85
CA SER A 224 11.09 -1.70 -12.70
C SER A 224 11.41 -3.07 -12.09
N GLY A 225 10.76 -4.14 -12.55
CA GLY A 225 10.82 -5.46 -11.90
C GLY A 225 9.94 -5.58 -10.63
N GLY A 226 9.30 -4.49 -10.20
CA GLY A 226 8.30 -4.51 -9.12
C GLY A 226 6.97 -5.12 -9.58
N VAL A 227 6.13 -5.56 -8.63
CA VAL A 227 4.85 -6.21 -8.93
C VAL A 227 3.92 -5.32 -9.76
N ASP A 228 3.84 -4.01 -9.46
CA ASP A 228 2.90 -3.10 -10.12
C ASP A 228 3.26 -2.92 -11.60
N SER A 229 4.52 -2.60 -11.90
CA SER A 229 5.00 -2.47 -13.28
C SER A 229 4.87 -3.78 -14.05
N SER A 230 5.08 -4.92 -13.40
CA SER A 230 4.92 -6.25 -14.00
C SER A 230 3.46 -6.55 -14.35
N VAL A 231 2.53 -6.29 -13.45
CA VAL A 231 1.08 -6.49 -13.68
C VAL A 231 0.58 -5.54 -14.78
N ALA A 232 1.00 -4.27 -14.76
CA ALA A 232 0.66 -3.31 -15.80
C ALA A 232 1.18 -3.75 -17.18
N ALA A 233 2.44 -4.21 -17.26
CA ALA A 233 3.02 -4.69 -18.50
C ALA A 233 2.29 -5.93 -19.05
N VAL A 234 1.93 -6.89 -18.19
CA VAL A 234 1.21 -8.10 -18.64
C VAL A 234 -0.22 -7.80 -19.07
N LEU A 235 -0.95 -6.91 -18.37
CA LEU A 235 -2.26 -6.43 -18.80
C LEU A 235 -2.20 -5.84 -20.21
N LEU A 236 -1.23 -4.96 -20.45
CA LEU A 236 -1.03 -4.32 -21.74
C LEU A 236 -0.55 -5.29 -22.82
N SER A 237 0.34 -6.23 -22.49
CA SER A 237 0.74 -7.29 -23.41
C SER A 237 -0.48 -8.09 -23.92
N LYS A 238 -1.43 -8.43 -23.03
CA LYS A 238 -2.66 -9.12 -23.43
C LYS A 238 -3.64 -8.22 -24.20
N ALA A 239 -3.59 -6.90 -23.99
CA ALA A 239 -4.44 -5.96 -24.71
C ALA A 239 -3.92 -5.64 -26.12
N VAL A 240 -2.63 -5.33 -26.27
CA VAL A 240 -2.07 -4.72 -27.48
C VAL A 240 -0.82 -5.45 -28.03
N GLY A 241 -0.33 -6.49 -27.37
CA GLY A 241 0.78 -7.31 -27.84
C GLY A 241 2.05 -6.49 -28.13
N LYS A 242 2.64 -6.69 -29.29
CA LYS A 242 3.90 -6.03 -29.74
C LYS A 242 3.83 -4.52 -29.94
N GLN A 243 2.66 -3.88 -29.76
CA GLN A 243 2.59 -2.41 -29.68
C GLN A 243 3.22 -1.90 -28.38
N LEU A 244 3.33 -2.78 -27.35
CA LEU A 244 3.98 -2.49 -26.09
C LEU A 244 5.48 -2.71 -26.17
N THR A 245 6.26 -1.69 -25.79
CA THR A 245 7.70 -1.79 -25.53
C THR A 245 7.96 -1.53 -24.05
N CYS A 246 8.57 -2.51 -23.39
CA CYS A 246 9.01 -2.40 -21.99
C CYS A 246 10.51 -2.13 -21.94
N VAL A 247 10.91 -1.06 -21.25
CA VAL A 247 12.32 -0.73 -21.01
C VAL A 247 12.63 -1.06 -19.55
N PHE A 248 13.57 -1.98 -19.34
CA PHE A 248 14.10 -2.36 -18.04
C PHE A 248 15.51 -1.81 -17.88
N VAL A 249 15.71 -0.92 -16.91
CA VAL A 249 17.00 -0.30 -16.63
C VAL A 249 17.73 -1.10 -15.54
N ASP A 250 18.80 -1.78 -15.94
CA ASP A 250 19.71 -2.45 -15.01
C ASP A 250 20.79 -1.46 -14.57
N HIS A 251 20.50 -0.79 -13.47
CA HIS A 251 21.34 0.26 -12.88
C HIS A 251 22.39 -0.27 -11.88
N GLY A 252 22.51 -1.60 -11.73
CA GLY A 252 23.49 -2.23 -10.84
C GLY A 252 23.10 -2.25 -9.35
N LEU A 253 22.05 -1.54 -8.93
CA LEU A 253 21.58 -1.52 -7.54
C LEU A 253 20.40 -2.48 -7.30
N LEU A 254 20.21 -3.45 -8.19
CA LEU A 254 19.21 -4.51 -8.10
C LEU A 254 19.68 -5.61 -7.14
N ARG A 255 18.74 -6.43 -6.66
CA ARG A 255 19.10 -7.67 -5.96
C ARG A 255 19.90 -8.59 -6.86
N LYS A 256 20.64 -9.53 -6.24
CA LYS A 256 21.37 -10.56 -6.98
C LYS A 256 20.44 -11.31 -7.94
N ASN A 257 20.84 -11.44 -9.20
CA ASN A 257 20.12 -12.12 -10.28
C ASN A 257 18.77 -11.49 -10.70
N GLU A 258 18.34 -10.39 -10.09
CA GLU A 258 17.01 -9.81 -10.34
C GLU A 258 16.81 -9.38 -11.81
N GLY A 259 17.84 -8.80 -12.43
CA GLY A 259 17.78 -8.44 -13.85
C GLY A 259 17.56 -9.65 -14.77
N ASP A 260 18.23 -10.76 -14.48
CA ASP A 260 18.11 -12.00 -15.26
C ASP A 260 16.75 -12.68 -15.02
N GLU A 261 16.22 -12.62 -13.79
CA GLU A 261 14.87 -13.10 -13.47
C GLU A 261 13.79 -12.32 -14.23
N VAL A 262 13.92 -10.99 -14.31
CA VAL A 262 13.00 -10.14 -15.08
C VAL A 262 13.09 -10.44 -16.57
N GLU A 263 14.30 -10.56 -17.11
CA GLU A 263 14.51 -10.89 -18.53
C GLU A 263 14.01 -12.30 -18.88
N ALA A 264 14.14 -13.28 -17.97
CA ALA A 264 13.59 -14.62 -18.18
C ALA A 264 12.07 -14.63 -18.34
N VAL A 265 11.37 -13.70 -17.67
CA VAL A 265 9.90 -13.60 -17.72
C VAL A 265 9.41 -12.74 -18.88
N PHE A 266 10.04 -11.58 -19.11
CA PHE A 266 9.57 -10.55 -20.04
C PHE A 266 10.41 -10.45 -21.32
N GLY A 267 11.57 -11.06 -21.36
CA GLY A 267 12.48 -11.04 -22.49
C GLY A 267 11.99 -11.86 -23.69
N PRO A 268 12.81 -11.93 -24.75
CA PRO A 268 12.43 -12.57 -26.03
C PRO A 268 12.03 -14.05 -25.89
N ASN A 269 12.54 -14.75 -24.89
CA ASN A 269 12.22 -16.14 -24.58
C ASN A 269 11.19 -16.27 -23.44
N GLY A 270 10.62 -15.16 -23.00
CA GLY A 270 9.64 -15.11 -21.93
C GLY A 270 8.23 -15.49 -22.38
N SER A 271 7.29 -15.45 -21.44
CA SER A 271 5.92 -15.94 -21.64
C SER A 271 4.96 -14.90 -22.24
N TYR A 272 5.41 -13.66 -22.44
CA TYR A 272 4.53 -12.55 -22.81
C TYR A 272 4.88 -11.95 -24.18
N ASP A 273 3.84 -11.63 -24.96
CA ASP A 273 3.98 -11.01 -26.28
C ASP A 273 4.15 -9.48 -26.15
N LEU A 274 5.39 -9.05 -25.97
CA LEU A 274 5.78 -7.63 -25.89
C LEU A 274 7.20 -7.43 -26.45
N ASN A 275 7.62 -6.19 -26.65
CA ASN A 275 9.01 -5.87 -26.93
C ASN A 275 9.71 -5.55 -25.59
N PHE A 276 10.83 -6.22 -25.32
CA PHE A 276 11.62 -6.03 -24.11
C PHE A 276 13.01 -5.50 -24.44
N ILE A 277 13.42 -4.43 -23.76
CA ILE A 277 14.73 -3.81 -23.87
C ILE A 277 15.35 -3.76 -22.49
N ARG A 278 16.43 -4.52 -22.27
CA ARG A 278 17.28 -4.38 -21.07
C ARG A 278 18.41 -3.42 -21.35
N VAL A 279 18.52 -2.37 -20.57
CA VAL A 279 19.56 -1.36 -20.65
C VAL A 279 20.52 -1.54 -19.49
N ASN A 280 21.71 -2.09 -19.77
CA ASN A 280 22.74 -2.25 -18.74
C ASN A 280 23.58 -0.98 -18.64
N VAL A 281 23.44 -0.25 -17.54
CA VAL A 281 24.10 1.04 -17.27
C VAL A 281 24.68 1.13 -15.86
N GLN A 282 25.04 -0.02 -15.29
CA GLN A 282 25.52 -0.13 -13.91
C GLN A 282 26.67 0.83 -13.61
N GLN A 283 27.70 0.87 -14.48
CA GLN A 283 28.88 1.73 -14.29
C GLN A 283 28.50 3.22 -14.23
N ARG A 284 27.55 3.65 -15.04
CA ARG A 284 27.06 5.03 -15.08
C ARG A 284 26.48 5.47 -13.72
N PHE A 285 25.75 4.58 -13.04
CA PHE A 285 25.22 4.85 -11.71
C PHE A 285 26.33 4.85 -10.65
N TYR A 286 27.27 3.91 -10.70
CA TYR A 286 28.40 3.89 -9.76
C TYR A 286 29.24 5.16 -9.88
N ASP A 287 29.53 5.63 -11.10
CA ASP A 287 30.28 6.85 -11.33
C ASP A 287 29.59 8.10 -10.75
N LYS A 288 28.26 8.16 -10.85
CA LYS A 288 27.45 9.25 -10.30
C LYS A 288 27.35 9.23 -8.78
N LEU A 289 27.41 8.06 -8.17
CA LEU A 289 27.34 7.86 -6.73
C LEU A 289 28.69 7.92 -6.03
N ALA A 290 29.79 8.01 -6.78
CA ALA A 290 31.13 8.09 -6.21
C ALA A 290 31.26 9.29 -5.27
N GLY A 291 31.72 9.06 -4.02
CA GLY A 291 31.86 10.06 -2.98
C GLY A 291 30.56 10.59 -2.38
N VAL A 292 29.40 10.07 -2.78
CA VAL A 292 28.09 10.50 -2.25
C VAL A 292 27.71 9.63 -1.03
N THR A 293 27.57 10.29 0.13
CA THR A 293 27.25 9.63 1.41
C THR A 293 25.91 10.06 2.00
N ASP A 294 25.35 11.16 1.53
CA ASP A 294 24.06 11.68 2.00
C ASP A 294 22.90 10.86 1.38
N PRO A 295 21.98 10.31 2.19
CA PRO A 295 20.89 9.44 1.72
C PRO A 295 19.95 10.11 0.71
N GLU A 296 19.55 11.36 0.97
CA GLU A 296 18.63 12.09 0.09
C GLU A 296 19.30 12.43 -1.24
N ARG A 297 20.58 12.77 -1.21
CA ARG A 297 21.34 13.00 -2.43
C ARG A 297 21.51 11.73 -3.26
N LYS A 298 21.73 10.57 -2.62
CA LYS A 298 21.74 9.28 -3.32
C LYS A 298 20.41 9.01 -4.02
N ARG A 299 19.29 9.15 -3.29
CA ARG A 299 17.93 8.96 -3.83
C ARG A 299 17.68 9.84 -5.04
N LYS A 300 18.05 11.13 -4.94
CA LYS A 300 17.89 12.09 -6.03
C LYS A 300 18.73 11.73 -7.26
N ILE A 301 20.02 11.41 -7.08
CA ILE A 301 20.91 11.02 -8.17
C ILE A 301 20.38 9.78 -8.89
N ILE A 302 20.01 8.74 -8.14
CA ILE A 302 19.51 7.49 -8.71
C ILE A 302 18.22 7.74 -9.50
N GLY A 303 17.30 8.53 -8.95
CA GLY A 303 16.07 8.89 -9.61
C GLY A 303 16.28 9.69 -10.90
N GLU A 304 17.05 10.76 -10.84
CA GLU A 304 17.35 11.59 -12.02
C GLU A 304 18.05 10.81 -13.12
N GLU A 305 19.00 9.96 -12.75
CA GLU A 305 19.74 9.18 -13.72
C GLU A 305 18.91 8.08 -14.39
N PHE A 306 18.00 7.46 -13.60
CA PHE A 306 17.02 6.50 -14.14
C PHE A 306 16.17 7.14 -15.24
N ILE A 307 15.66 8.36 -14.99
CA ILE A 307 14.84 9.09 -15.96
C ILE A 307 15.65 9.38 -17.22
N ARG A 308 16.88 9.88 -17.08
CA ARG A 308 17.73 10.20 -18.24
C ARG A 308 18.00 8.97 -19.12
N VAL A 309 18.29 7.82 -18.49
CA VAL A 309 18.47 6.57 -19.23
C VAL A 309 17.19 6.18 -19.95
N PHE A 310 16.05 6.27 -19.26
CA PHE A 310 14.75 5.97 -19.85
C PHE A 310 14.42 6.89 -21.04
N GLU A 311 14.69 8.19 -20.93
CA GLU A 311 14.54 9.18 -22.01
C GLU A 311 15.42 8.88 -23.20
N GLU A 312 16.68 8.51 -22.98
CA GLU A 312 17.62 8.14 -24.05
C GLU A 312 17.10 6.94 -24.83
N GLU A 313 16.57 5.92 -24.14
CA GLU A 313 15.99 4.74 -24.78
C GLU A 313 14.67 5.07 -25.50
N ALA A 314 13.81 5.89 -24.89
CA ALA A 314 12.56 6.34 -25.50
C ALA A 314 12.82 7.08 -26.83
N LYS A 315 13.86 7.91 -26.90
CA LYS A 315 14.28 8.59 -28.15
C LYS A 315 14.72 7.61 -29.24
N LYS A 316 15.39 6.51 -28.87
CA LYS A 316 15.79 5.46 -29.83
C LYS A 316 14.60 4.67 -30.38
N ILE A 317 13.57 4.46 -29.54
CA ILE A 317 12.32 3.79 -29.93
C ILE A 317 11.52 4.67 -30.91
N GLY A 318 11.62 6.00 -30.80
CA GLY A 318 10.96 6.97 -31.65
C GLY A 318 9.58 7.35 -31.13
N ALA A 319 8.66 7.73 -32.04
CA ALA A 319 7.33 8.22 -31.62
C ALA A 319 6.55 7.17 -30.83
N VAL A 320 6.07 7.57 -29.66
CA VAL A 320 5.26 6.78 -28.74
C VAL A 320 3.97 7.55 -28.49
N ASP A 321 2.83 6.86 -28.52
CA ASP A 321 1.53 7.49 -28.28
C ASP A 321 1.13 7.51 -26.80
N TYR A 322 1.52 6.47 -26.06
CA TYR A 322 1.11 6.27 -24.67
C TYR A 322 2.28 5.89 -23.76
N LEU A 323 2.36 6.52 -22.60
CA LEU A 323 3.27 6.15 -21.52
C LEU A 323 2.51 5.41 -20.42
N VAL A 324 3.05 4.28 -19.96
CA VAL A 324 2.43 3.50 -18.87
C VAL A 324 3.02 3.89 -17.54
N GLN A 325 2.15 4.10 -16.57
CA GLN A 325 2.50 4.35 -15.19
C GLN A 325 1.83 3.31 -14.28
N GLY A 326 2.60 2.72 -13.36
CA GLY A 326 2.13 1.71 -12.42
C GLY A 326 1.45 2.27 -11.18
N THR A 327 0.78 3.43 -11.29
CA THR A 327 0.03 4.07 -10.19
C THR A 327 -1.04 3.14 -9.65
N ILE A 328 -1.14 3.04 -8.34
CA ILE A 328 -2.17 2.27 -7.63
C ILE A 328 -3.09 3.20 -6.83
N TYR A 329 -4.20 2.67 -6.31
CA TYR A 329 -5.24 3.49 -5.66
C TYR A 329 -4.75 4.30 -4.44
N PRO A 330 -3.91 3.78 -3.55
CA PRO A 330 -3.32 4.57 -2.46
C PRO A 330 -2.57 5.81 -2.95
N ASP A 331 -1.78 5.70 -4.04
CA ASP A 331 -1.04 6.84 -4.60
C ASP A 331 -1.99 7.96 -5.06
N VAL A 332 -3.18 7.59 -5.58
CA VAL A 332 -4.21 8.54 -6.01
C VAL A 332 -4.82 9.27 -4.82
N VAL A 333 -5.12 8.55 -3.74
CA VAL A 333 -5.72 9.13 -2.52
C VAL A 333 -4.74 10.07 -1.83
N GLU A 334 -3.46 9.68 -1.70
CA GLU A 334 -2.41 10.49 -1.08
C GLU A 334 -2.07 11.76 -1.86
N SER A 335 -2.18 11.72 -3.20
CA SER A 335 -1.91 12.88 -4.06
C SER A 335 -3.02 13.94 -4.05
N GLY A 336 -4.15 13.68 -3.38
CA GLY A 336 -5.34 14.52 -3.36
C GLY A 336 -6.21 14.32 -4.62
N LEU A 337 -7.49 14.06 -4.40
CA LEU A 337 -8.47 13.73 -5.45
C LEU A 337 -8.69 14.84 -6.49
N ASP A 338 -8.30 16.08 -6.20
CA ASP A 338 -8.57 17.26 -7.04
C ASP A 338 -7.45 17.63 -8.02
N LYS A 339 -6.34 16.90 -8.05
CA LYS A 339 -5.20 17.23 -8.94
C LYS A 339 -4.91 16.11 -9.94
N SER A 340 -5.85 15.81 -10.80
CA SER A 340 -5.65 14.92 -11.96
C SER A 340 -4.61 15.39 -12.97
N ALA A 341 -4.04 16.59 -12.79
CA ALA A 341 -3.03 17.18 -13.68
C ALA A 341 -1.63 17.30 -13.08
N THR A 342 -1.43 16.92 -11.81
CA THR A 342 -0.13 17.13 -11.17
C THR A 342 0.19 15.98 -10.21
N ILE A 343 0.14 14.74 -10.71
CA ILE A 343 0.85 13.64 -10.05
C ILE A 343 2.34 13.80 -10.36
N LYS A 344 2.87 14.94 -9.95
CA LYS A 344 4.29 15.19 -9.72
C LYS A 344 4.51 14.86 -8.27
N SER A 345 4.66 13.65 -7.89
CA SER A 345 4.91 13.41 -6.49
C SER A 345 5.75 12.19 -6.23
N HIS A 346 6.44 12.34 -5.31
CA HIS A 346 7.45 11.78 -4.43
C HIS A 346 7.56 10.23 -4.33
N HIS A 347 6.68 9.43 -4.93
CA HIS A 347 6.75 7.97 -4.93
C HIS A 347 7.03 7.32 -6.29
N ASN A 348 6.86 8.05 -7.40
CA ASN A 348 7.42 7.66 -8.67
C ASN A 348 8.77 8.34 -8.85
N VAL A 349 9.80 7.57 -8.97
CA VAL A 349 11.18 7.97 -9.18
C VAL A 349 11.27 8.95 -10.35
N GLY A 350 11.34 10.25 -10.01
CA GLY A 350 11.59 11.34 -10.93
C GLY A 350 10.42 11.69 -11.85
N GLY A 351 10.32 12.95 -12.23
CA GLY A 351 9.26 13.49 -13.09
C GLY A 351 9.12 12.75 -14.43
N LEU A 352 8.02 13.02 -15.10
CA LEU A 352 7.78 12.54 -16.46
C LEU A 352 8.91 12.99 -17.38
N PRO A 353 9.31 12.16 -18.37
CA PRO A 353 10.32 12.54 -19.37
C PRO A 353 9.87 13.80 -20.10
N ASP A 354 10.60 14.89 -19.95
CA ASP A 354 10.28 16.17 -20.62
C ASP A 354 10.51 16.11 -22.15
N CYS A 355 11.16 15.05 -22.62
CA CYS A 355 11.62 14.93 -24.01
C CYS A 355 10.81 13.95 -24.87
N VAL A 356 9.79 13.30 -24.32
CA VAL A 356 8.94 12.34 -25.03
C VAL A 356 7.55 12.93 -25.20
N ASP A 357 7.20 13.31 -26.43
CA ASP A 357 5.83 13.69 -26.77
C ASP A 357 4.95 12.43 -26.82
N PHE A 358 4.08 12.26 -25.84
CA PHE A 358 3.04 11.23 -25.82
C PHE A 358 1.66 11.88 -25.67
N LYS A 359 0.64 11.22 -26.20
CA LYS A 359 -0.74 11.73 -26.19
C LYS A 359 -1.33 11.68 -24.78
N GLU A 360 -1.08 10.59 -24.08
CA GLU A 360 -1.71 10.35 -22.77
C GLU A 360 -0.91 9.34 -21.94
N ILE A 361 -1.05 9.46 -20.60
CA ILE A 361 -0.57 8.46 -19.65
C ILE A 361 -1.65 7.41 -19.44
N VAL A 362 -1.27 6.14 -19.47
CA VAL A 362 -2.13 4.99 -19.19
C VAL A 362 -1.80 4.44 -17.81
N GLU A 363 -2.75 4.44 -16.91
CA GLU A 363 -2.62 3.96 -15.52
C GLU A 363 -3.58 2.80 -15.27
N PRO A 364 -3.25 1.58 -15.72
CA PRO A 364 -4.19 0.46 -15.71
C PRO A 364 -4.55 -0.03 -14.31
N LEU A 365 -3.74 0.28 -13.29
CA LEU A 365 -3.89 -0.19 -11.92
C LEU A 365 -4.43 0.89 -10.97
N ARG A 366 -4.73 2.09 -11.48
CA ARG A 366 -5.13 3.26 -10.68
C ARG A 366 -6.29 3.00 -9.70
N MET A 367 -7.13 2.02 -9.99
CA MET A 367 -8.30 1.68 -9.18
C MET A 367 -8.03 0.56 -8.18
N LEU A 368 -6.83 -0.03 -8.14
CA LEU A 368 -6.52 -1.21 -7.35
C LEU A 368 -5.68 -0.87 -6.11
N PHE A 369 -6.01 -1.52 -4.99
CA PHE A 369 -5.09 -1.64 -3.86
C PHE A 369 -3.97 -2.65 -4.15
N LYS A 370 -2.90 -2.61 -3.37
CA LYS A 370 -1.72 -3.46 -3.57
C LYS A 370 -2.03 -4.96 -3.55
N ASP A 371 -2.92 -5.39 -2.68
CA ASP A 371 -3.37 -6.79 -2.61
C ASP A 371 -4.26 -7.19 -3.80
N GLU A 372 -5.04 -6.25 -4.33
CA GLU A 372 -5.81 -6.45 -5.57
C GLU A 372 -4.89 -6.54 -6.78
N VAL A 373 -3.83 -5.74 -6.85
CA VAL A 373 -2.79 -5.85 -7.89
C VAL A 373 -2.15 -7.23 -7.87
N ARG A 374 -1.83 -7.76 -6.69
CA ARG A 374 -1.29 -9.13 -6.57
C ARG A 374 -2.28 -10.19 -7.05
N ARG A 375 -3.56 -10.09 -6.66
CA ARG A 375 -4.60 -11.01 -7.14
C ARG A 375 -4.78 -10.91 -8.65
N ALA A 376 -4.81 -9.70 -9.22
CA ALA A 376 -4.84 -9.51 -10.67
C ALA A 376 -3.60 -10.10 -11.35
N GLY A 377 -2.43 -10.01 -10.73
CA GLY A 377 -1.20 -10.66 -11.21
C GLY A 377 -1.32 -12.18 -11.30
N LEU A 378 -1.92 -12.82 -10.29
CA LEU A 378 -2.19 -14.27 -10.32
C LEU A 378 -3.18 -14.65 -11.44
N GLU A 379 -4.27 -13.89 -11.60
CA GLU A 379 -5.25 -14.09 -12.69
C GLU A 379 -4.61 -13.94 -14.09
N LEU A 380 -3.62 -13.06 -14.20
CA LEU A 380 -2.84 -12.88 -15.43
C LEU A 380 -1.82 -14.00 -15.70
N GLY A 381 -1.60 -14.89 -14.73
CA GLY A 381 -0.63 -15.99 -14.81
C GLY A 381 0.82 -15.55 -14.56
N ILE A 382 1.02 -14.44 -13.83
CA ILE A 382 2.36 -14.02 -13.41
C ILE A 382 2.86 -14.99 -12.33
N PRO A 383 4.11 -15.46 -12.39
CA PRO A 383 4.65 -16.38 -11.39
C PRO A 383 4.57 -15.84 -9.96
N ASP A 384 4.22 -16.68 -9.00
CA ASP A 384 4.02 -16.34 -7.59
C ASP A 384 5.22 -15.58 -6.99
N TYR A 385 6.44 -15.99 -7.31
CA TYR A 385 7.65 -15.34 -6.79
C TYR A 385 7.82 -13.88 -7.25
N LEU A 386 7.20 -13.47 -8.36
CA LEU A 386 7.13 -12.08 -8.80
C LEU A 386 5.96 -11.34 -8.15
N VAL A 387 4.80 -11.98 -8.06
CA VAL A 387 3.58 -11.39 -7.49
C VAL A 387 3.74 -11.11 -5.99
N PHE A 388 4.34 -12.07 -5.25
CA PHE A 388 4.54 -11.96 -3.80
C PHE A 388 5.93 -11.45 -3.41
N ARG A 389 6.70 -10.96 -4.39
CA ARG A 389 7.98 -10.31 -4.09
C ARG A 389 7.78 -9.21 -3.04
N GLN A 390 8.63 -9.25 -1.99
CA GLN A 390 8.60 -8.20 -0.98
C GLN A 390 8.94 -6.82 -1.59
N PRO A 391 8.46 -5.72 -1.00
CA PRO A 391 8.77 -4.37 -1.47
C PRO A 391 10.28 -4.17 -1.63
N PHE A 392 10.64 -3.41 -2.67
CA PHE A 392 12.01 -3.02 -2.91
C PHE A 392 12.04 -1.53 -3.18
N PRO A 393 12.89 -0.77 -2.49
CA PRO A 393 12.90 0.68 -2.62
C PRO A 393 13.32 1.11 -4.03
N GLY A 394 12.77 2.25 -4.51
CA GLY A 394 13.12 2.80 -5.83
C GLY A 394 14.62 2.98 -6.05
N PRO A 395 15.40 3.47 -5.06
CA PRO A 395 16.85 3.56 -5.16
C PRO A 395 17.59 2.20 -5.07
N GLY A 396 16.89 1.10 -4.97
CA GLY A 396 17.47 -0.24 -4.88
C GLY A 396 18.36 -0.41 -3.66
N LEU A 397 19.46 -1.15 -3.83
CA LEU A 397 20.44 -1.40 -2.76
C LEU A 397 21.19 -0.14 -2.33
N GLY A 398 21.07 0.97 -3.06
CA GLY A 398 21.74 2.24 -2.72
C GLY A 398 21.38 2.76 -1.32
N VAL A 399 20.17 2.48 -0.81
CA VAL A 399 19.70 2.85 0.54
C VAL A 399 19.91 1.75 1.59
N ARG A 400 20.51 0.63 1.18
CA ARG A 400 20.94 -0.47 2.06
C ARG A 400 22.45 -0.51 2.28
N ILE A 401 23.16 0.49 1.74
CA ILE A 401 24.59 0.69 1.92
C ILE A 401 24.77 2.04 2.63
N VAL A 402 25.06 2.00 3.92
CA VAL A 402 25.30 3.24 4.68
C VAL A 402 26.58 3.91 4.17
N GLY A 403 26.48 5.20 3.82
CA GLY A 403 27.57 5.95 3.25
C GLY A 403 27.76 5.74 1.74
N GLU A 404 28.98 5.85 1.24
CA GLU A 404 29.30 5.76 -0.18
C GLU A 404 28.95 4.41 -0.80
N VAL A 405 28.33 4.42 -1.98
CA VAL A 405 27.99 3.23 -2.77
C VAL A 405 29.14 2.93 -3.72
N THR A 406 29.66 1.70 -3.68
CA THR A 406 30.66 1.19 -4.63
C THR A 406 30.24 -0.18 -5.15
N GLU A 407 30.77 -0.58 -6.31
CA GLU A 407 30.50 -1.90 -6.89
C GLU A 407 30.80 -3.04 -5.90
N GLU A 408 31.93 -2.94 -5.17
CA GLU A 408 32.32 -3.93 -4.13
C GLU A 408 31.26 -4.03 -3.03
N LYS A 409 30.80 -2.89 -2.50
CA LYS A 409 29.80 -2.86 -1.43
C LYS A 409 28.44 -3.37 -1.92
N VAL A 410 28.06 -3.04 -3.15
CA VAL A 410 26.83 -3.56 -3.76
C VAL A 410 26.88 -5.07 -3.85
N ARG A 411 28.00 -5.65 -4.32
CA ARG A 411 28.18 -7.10 -4.40
C ARG A 411 28.07 -7.76 -3.02
N ILE A 412 28.69 -7.17 -2.01
CA ILE A 412 28.59 -7.67 -0.62
C ILE A 412 27.12 -7.75 -0.18
N VAL A 413 26.36 -6.67 -0.41
CA VAL A 413 24.93 -6.63 -0.02
C VAL A 413 24.13 -7.63 -0.85
N GLN A 414 24.36 -7.72 -2.15
CA GLN A 414 23.68 -8.68 -3.04
C GLN A 414 23.87 -10.12 -2.55
N ASP A 415 25.09 -10.50 -2.25
CA ASP A 415 25.42 -11.86 -1.80
C ASP A 415 24.84 -12.14 -0.41
N ALA A 416 24.99 -11.22 0.54
CA ALA A 416 24.45 -11.35 1.89
C ALA A 416 22.91 -11.40 1.91
N ASP A 417 22.24 -10.51 1.16
CA ASP A 417 20.80 -10.47 1.03
C ASP A 417 20.24 -11.75 0.38
N TYR A 418 20.95 -12.26 -0.64
CA TYR A 418 20.56 -13.51 -1.29
C TYR A 418 20.60 -14.69 -0.31
N ILE A 419 21.69 -14.84 0.45
CA ILE A 419 21.85 -15.89 1.47
C ILE A 419 20.75 -15.76 2.52
N TYR A 420 20.50 -14.54 3.01
CA TYR A 420 19.49 -14.31 4.04
C TYR A 420 18.09 -14.70 3.58
N ARG A 421 17.69 -14.23 2.40
CA ARG A 421 16.38 -14.57 1.81
C ARG A 421 16.25 -16.07 1.55
N GLU A 422 17.29 -16.71 1.05
CA GLU A 422 17.30 -18.15 0.78
C GLU A 422 17.11 -18.98 2.06
N GLU A 423 17.84 -18.67 3.12
CA GLU A 423 17.74 -19.42 4.37
C GLU A 423 16.41 -19.19 5.10
N LEU A 424 15.86 -17.98 5.07
CA LEU A 424 14.52 -17.72 5.60
C LEU A 424 13.45 -18.52 4.84
N ALA A 425 13.52 -18.55 3.52
CA ALA A 425 12.59 -19.33 2.69
C ALA A 425 12.69 -20.84 2.96
N LYS A 426 13.92 -21.39 3.07
CA LYS A 426 14.16 -22.80 3.43
C LYS A 426 13.60 -23.15 4.82
N ALA A 427 13.67 -22.22 5.75
CA ALA A 427 13.13 -22.40 7.10
C ALA A 427 11.62 -22.10 7.20
N GLY A 428 10.99 -21.60 6.14
CA GLY A 428 9.59 -21.17 6.13
C GLY A 428 9.31 -19.94 7.00
N CYS A 429 10.35 -19.18 7.36
CA CYS A 429 10.27 -17.99 8.20
C CYS A 429 10.01 -16.70 7.40
N ASP A 430 9.99 -16.76 6.09
CA ASP A 430 9.71 -15.63 5.19
C ASP A 430 8.22 -15.29 5.10
N LYS A 431 7.37 -16.27 5.42
CA LYS A 431 5.91 -16.11 5.34
C LYS A 431 5.39 -15.24 6.47
N GLY A 432 4.64 -14.20 6.09
CA GLY A 432 4.05 -13.26 7.05
C GLY A 432 4.96 -12.09 7.44
N LEU A 433 6.23 -12.08 7.02
CA LEU A 433 7.11 -10.92 7.20
C LEU A 433 6.70 -9.79 6.25
N GLY A 434 6.67 -8.56 6.74
CA GLY A 434 6.42 -7.38 5.94
C GLY A 434 7.59 -7.07 5.01
N GLN A 435 8.81 -7.09 5.57
CA GLN A 435 10.06 -6.88 4.83
C GLN A 435 11.25 -7.51 5.56
N TYR A 436 12.21 -8.04 4.81
CA TYR A 436 13.46 -8.58 5.35
C TYR A 436 14.59 -8.45 4.33
N PHE A 437 15.78 -8.08 4.78
CA PHE A 437 16.92 -7.81 3.90
C PHE A 437 18.24 -7.75 4.68
N ALA A 438 19.35 -7.73 3.93
CA ALA A 438 20.67 -7.40 4.44
C ALA A 438 21.06 -5.96 4.05
N ALA A 439 21.75 -5.27 4.98
CA ALA A 439 22.31 -3.94 4.76
C ALA A 439 23.79 -3.89 5.16
N LEU A 440 24.57 -3.05 4.50
CA LEU A 440 25.97 -2.81 4.82
C LEU A 440 26.10 -1.57 5.72
N THR A 441 26.54 -1.76 6.95
CA THR A 441 26.61 -0.69 7.96
C THR A 441 27.76 0.29 7.77
N ASN A 442 28.67 0.06 6.83
CA ASN A 442 29.95 0.75 6.68
C ASN A 442 30.90 0.64 7.89
N MET A 443 30.47 -0.04 8.97
CA MET A 443 31.31 -0.36 10.12
C MET A 443 32.32 -1.46 9.73
N ARG A 444 33.57 -1.24 10.09
CA ARG A 444 34.62 -2.28 10.00
C ARG A 444 35.01 -2.76 11.37
N SER A 445 35.33 -4.03 11.47
CA SER A 445 35.77 -4.65 12.73
C SER A 445 36.97 -5.59 12.52
N VAL A 446 37.71 -5.76 13.58
CA VAL A 446 38.78 -6.76 13.58
C VAL A 446 38.15 -8.15 13.68
N GLY A 447 38.61 -9.05 12.82
CA GLY A 447 38.29 -10.48 12.84
C GLY A 447 39.55 -11.32 12.82
N VAL A 448 39.39 -12.61 13.08
CA VAL A 448 40.43 -13.62 12.90
C VAL A 448 39.85 -14.71 12.01
N MET A 449 40.40 -14.85 10.82
CA MET A 449 39.99 -15.88 9.85
C MET A 449 41.19 -16.76 9.52
N GLY A 450 41.14 -18.00 10.01
CA GLY A 450 42.34 -18.84 10.06
C GLY A 450 43.39 -18.22 10.98
N ASP A 451 44.63 -18.12 10.50
CA ASP A 451 45.75 -17.57 11.28
C ASP A 451 45.98 -16.06 11.05
N PHE A 452 45.10 -15.41 10.30
CA PHE A 452 45.27 -14.01 9.91
C PHE A 452 44.22 -13.11 10.57
N ARG A 453 44.66 -11.90 10.95
CA ARG A 453 43.75 -10.81 11.32
C ARG A 453 43.12 -10.21 10.06
N THR A 454 41.82 -9.98 10.11
CA THR A 454 41.08 -9.26 9.09
C THR A 454 40.53 -7.96 9.66
N TYR A 455 40.25 -7.00 8.77
CA TYR A 455 39.58 -5.73 9.09
C TYR A 455 38.52 -5.48 8.04
N ASP A 456 37.38 -6.13 8.21
CA ASP A 456 36.33 -6.24 7.20
C ASP A 456 35.01 -5.63 7.68
N TYR A 457 34.02 -5.60 6.80
CA TYR A 457 32.73 -5.00 7.05
C TYR A 457 31.84 -5.85 7.98
N ALA A 458 30.91 -5.13 8.64
CA ALA A 458 29.77 -5.73 9.31
C ALA A 458 28.51 -5.56 8.48
N VAL A 459 27.80 -6.68 8.28
CA VAL A 459 26.47 -6.72 7.65
C VAL A 459 25.41 -6.74 8.73
N ALA A 460 24.38 -5.92 8.60
CA ALA A 460 23.17 -5.96 9.41
C ALA A 460 22.07 -6.73 8.69
N LEU A 461 21.44 -7.66 9.39
CA LEU A 461 20.21 -8.33 8.96
C LEU A 461 19.04 -7.63 9.61
N ARG A 462 17.97 -7.40 8.85
CA ARG A 462 16.73 -6.83 9.35
C ARG A 462 15.55 -7.66 8.86
N ALA A 463 14.59 -7.92 9.75
CA ALA A 463 13.28 -8.45 9.42
C ALA A 463 12.24 -7.75 10.29
N VAL A 464 11.11 -7.38 9.67
CA VAL A 464 10.04 -6.64 10.37
C VAL A 464 8.67 -7.23 10.07
N ASN A 465 7.82 -7.20 11.09
CA ASN A 465 6.39 -7.40 10.99
C ASN A 465 5.72 -6.05 10.84
N THR A 466 4.91 -5.89 9.81
CA THR A 466 4.16 -4.66 9.56
C THR A 466 2.92 -4.96 8.73
N THR A 467 1.89 -4.14 8.94
CA THR A 467 0.64 -4.26 8.18
C THR A 467 0.53 -3.14 7.13
N ASP A 468 0.99 -1.95 7.47
CA ASP A 468 0.78 -0.71 6.71
C ASP A 468 2.08 0.06 6.39
N PHE A 469 3.23 -0.43 6.86
CA PHE A 469 4.54 0.22 6.78
C PHE A 469 4.65 1.57 7.53
N MET A 470 3.59 2.02 8.20
CA MET A 470 3.64 3.20 9.08
C MET A 470 4.32 2.85 10.40
N THR A 471 3.96 1.69 10.95
CA THR A 471 4.60 1.09 12.12
C THR A 471 5.18 -0.27 11.77
N ALA A 472 6.24 -0.66 12.44
CA ALA A 472 6.85 -1.97 12.26
C ALA A 472 7.57 -2.43 13.52
N ASP A 473 7.40 -3.69 13.87
CA ASP A 473 8.13 -4.35 14.94
C ASP A 473 9.19 -5.29 14.37
N CYS A 474 10.29 -5.47 15.13
CA CYS A 474 11.29 -6.46 14.77
C CYS A 474 10.64 -7.86 14.76
N ALA A 475 10.89 -8.62 13.72
CA ALA A 475 10.43 -9.99 13.63
C ALA A 475 11.35 -10.94 14.43
N GLU A 476 10.74 -11.88 15.11
CA GLU A 476 11.47 -12.96 15.81
C GLU A 476 11.88 -14.04 14.80
N ILE A 477 13.15 -14.03 14.39
CA ILE A 477 13.72 -15.11 13.57
C ILE A 477 14.38 -16.13 14.50
N PRO A 478 14.14 -17.43 14.36
CA PRO A 478 14.79 -18.45 15.18
C PRO A 478 16.31 -18.32 15.15
N PHE A 479 16.93 -18.34 16.33
CA PHE A 479 18.37 -18.09 16.45
C PHE A 479 19.23 -19.08 15.63
N GLU A 480 18.79 -20.32 15.52
CA GLU A 480 19.43 -21.35 14.68
C GLU A 480 19.42 -20.98 13.17
N VAL A 481 18.37 -20.28 12.69
CA VAL A 481 18.31 -19.79 11.31
C VAL A 481 19.29 -18.63 11.14
N LEU A 482 19.31 -17.67 12.08
CA LEU A 482 20.27 -16.57 12.08
C LEU A 482 21.74 -17.08 12.14
N GLN A 483 22.01 -18.14 12.91
CA GLN A 483 23.33 -18.76 12.94
C GLN A 483 23.72 -19.38 11.59
N LYS A 484 22.79 -20.04 10.89
CA LYS A 484 23.04 -20.57 9.54
C LYS A 484 23.33 -19.44 8.55
N VAL A 485 22.52 -18.38 8.57
CA VAL A 485 22.72 -17.19 7.75
C VAL A 485 24.09 -16.59 8.01
N MET A 486 24.44 -16.35 9.27
CA MET A 486 25.72 -15.79 9.67
C MET A 486 26.88 -16.67 9.19
N ASN A 487 26.83 -17.98 9.41
CA ASN A 487 27.87 -18.91 8.98
C ASN A 487 28.07 -18.86 7.46
N ARG A 488 26.99 -18.82 6.69
CA ARG A 488 27.06 -18.72 5.24
C ARG A 488 27.63 -17.39 4.78
N ILE A 489 27.15 -16.27 5.34
CA ILE A 489 27.65 -14.93 4.98
C ILE A 489 29.16 -14.85 5.25
N ILE A 490 29.64 -15.26 6.41
CA ILE A 490 31.06 -15.19 6.76
C ILE A 490 31.93 -16.08 5.83
N ASN A 491 31.43 -17.22 5.41
CA ASN A 491 32.20 -18.14 4.57
C ASN A 491 32.09 -17.88 3.07
N GLU A 492 30.95 -17.36 2.60
CA GLU A 492 30.67 -17.21 1.17
C GLU A 492 30.84 -15.75 0.67
N VAL A 493 30.71 -14.73 1.56
CA VAL A 493 30.79 -13.31 1.18
C VAL A 493 32.14 -12.73 1.58
N LYS A 494 32.97 -12.44 0.60
CA LYS A 494 34.30 -11.83 0.84
C LYS A 494 34.16 -10.39 1.35
N GLY A 495 35.01 -10.04 2.34
CA GLY A 495 35.05 -8.69 2.91
C GLY A 495 34.06 -8.48 4.07
N VAL A 496 33.45 -9.56 4.61
CA VAL A 496 32.57 -9.54 5.78
C VAL A 496 33.12 -10.47 6.86
N ASN A 497 33.28 -9.93 8.07
CA ASN A 497 33.69 -10.69 9.24
C ASN A 497 32.74 -10.59 10.44
N ARG A 498 31.60 -9.89 10.27
CA ARG A 498 30.60 -9.71 11.33
C ARG A 498 29.20 -9.60 10.78
N VAL A 499 28.25 -10.25 11.45
CA VAL A 499 26.83 -10.16 11.14
C VAL A 499 26.08 -9.68 12.39
N LEU A 500 25.21 -8.71 12.24
CA LEU A 500 24.37 -8.11 13.28
C LEU A 500 22.91 -8.37 12.95
N TYR A 501 22.02 -8.34 13.94
CA TYR A 501 20.58 -8.34 13.74
C TYR A 501 19.98 -7.07 14.36
N ASP A 502 19.23 -6.30 13.56
CA ASP A 502 18.64 -5.03 13.99
C ASP A 502 17.29 -5.28 14.65
N LEU A 503 17.20 -4.96 15.95
CA LEU A 503 16.02 -5.13 16.80
C LEU A 503 15.12 -3.87 16.86
N THR A 504 15.46 -2.80 16.15
CA THR A 504 14.79 -1.51 16.30
C THR A 504 13.40 -1.51 15.67
N SER A 505 12.39 -1.06 16.41
CA SER A 505 11.03 -0.84 15.89
C SER A 505 10.93 0.45 15.07
N LYS A 506 9.86 0.60 14.31
CA LYS A 506 9.47 1.85 13.66
C LYS A 506 8.15 2.35 14.27
N PRO A 507 8.10 3.53 14.91
CA PRO A 507 9.24 4.34 15.33
C PRO A 507 10.06 3.67 16.44
N PRO A 508 11.27 4.17 16.84
CA PRO A 508 11.94 5.38 16.37
C PRO A 508 12.77 5.21 15.08
N GLY A 509 13.12 3.97 14.71
CA GLY A 509 13.85 3.72 13.48
C GLY A 509 12.96 3.79 12.23
N THR A 510 13.58 3.67 11.06
CA THR A 510 12.90 3.41 9.79
C THR A 510 13.02 1.92 9.43
N ILE A 511 12.30 1.44 8.42
CA ILE A 511 12.49 0.06 7.95
C ILE A 511 13.80 -0.04 7.18
N GLU A 512 13.99 0.80 6.15
CA GLU A 512 15.27 0.88 5.42
C GLU A 512 16.32 1.64 6.24
N PHE A 513 17.61 1.44 5.92
CA PHE A 513 18.72 2.05 6.67
C PHE A 513 19.01 3.50 6.25
N GLU A 514 18.70 3.85 4.98
CA GLU A 514 18.82 5.20 4.42
C GLU A 514 17.63 5.60 3.55
#